data_c9bd250453b8a6e4813830b694a73481
#
_entry.id   c9bd250453b8a6e4813830b694a73481
#
_cell.length_a   1.000
_cell.length_b   1.000
_cell.length_c   1.000
_cell.angle_alpha   90.00
_cell.angle_beta   90.00
_cell.angle_gamma   90.00
#
_symmetry.space_group_name_H-M   'P 1'
#
loop_
_entity.id
_entity.type
_entity.pdbx_description
1 polymer ?
#
loop_
_entity_poly.entity_id
_entity_poly.type
_entity_poly.pdbx_seq_one_letter_code
_entity_poly.pdbx_strand_id
1 'polypeptide(L)'
;MLQIHILSVDIDGPLFCLYTSFIQAAWTRRSRGELAKKPNKKSWKQRTDMYMRPFLLNVFFSRRFIQAKVMHRGTSKVVSVATTNAKDLRHSLPSLTDHNACRIVGKLIAERAKEADVYAMSYEPRKDERIEGKLGIVIDTIKENGIIFV
;
A
#
# COMPACT_ATOMS: atom_id res chain seq x y z
N MET A 1 25.15 -18.94 62.12
CA MET A 1 25.48 -17.73 61.39
C MET A 1 26.41 -18.02 60.24
N LEU A 2 26.01 -18.88 59.35
CA LEU A 2 26.88 -19.26 58.25
C LEU A 2 26.05 -20.10 57.27
N GLN A 3 25.30 -19.50 56.40
CA GLN A 3 24.64 -20.32 55.36
C GLN A 3 23.98 -19.52 54.26
N ILE A 4 24.43 -18.35 53.99
CA ILE A 4 23.68 -17.55 52.98
C ILE A 4 24.52 -17.36 51.71
N HIS A 5 25.71 -17.92 51.64
CA HIS A 5 26.62 -17.52 50.55
C HIS A 5 26.84 -18.52 49.42
N ILE A 6 26.16 -19.67 49.44
CA ILE A 6 26.47 -20.71 48.45
C ILE A 6 25.38 -20.94 47.42
N LEU A 7 24.19 -20.34 47.62
CA LEU A 7 23.06 -20.65 46.75
C LEU A 7 22.81 -19.64 45.64
N SER A 8 23.58 -18.57 45.54
CA SER A 8 23.36 -17.57 44.51
C SER A 8 24.21 -17.72 43.25
N VAL A 9 25.18 -18.60 43.26
CA VAL A 9 26.12 -18.71 42.11
C VAL A 9 25.71 -19.78 41.11
N ASP A 10 24.96 -20.76 41.51
CA ASP A 10 24.67 -21.93 40.67
C ASP A 10 23.38 -21.81 39.84
N ILE A 11 22.57 -20.82 40.09
CA ILE A 11 21.27 -20.68 39.39
C ILE A 11 21.38 -19.86 38.10
N ASP A 12 22.34 -18.95 38.02
CA ASP A 12 22.39 -18.03 36.88
C ASP A 12 23.33 -18.48 35.76
N GLY A 13 24.30 -19.32 36.04
CA GLY A 13 25.29 -19.69 35.05
C GLY A 13 24.76 -20.59 33.91
N PRO A 14 24.15 -21.73 34.19
CA PRO A 14 23.72 -22.63 33.12
C PRO A 14 22.48 -22.11 32.35
N LEU A 15 21.59 -21.42 33.02
CA LEU A 15 20.42 -20.84 32.36
C LEU A 15 20.77 -19.66 31.44
N PHE A 16 21.70 -18.84 31.86
CA PHE A 16 22.15 -17.71 31.04
C PHE A 16 22.92 -18.18 29.80
N CYS A 17 23.79 -19.20 29.94
CA CYS A 17 24.50 -19.79 28.80
C CYS A 17 23.54 -20.47 27.81
N LEU A 18 22.53 -21.17 28.28
CA LEU A 18 21.55 -21.82 27.41
C LEU A 18 20.69 -20.80 26.67
N TYR A 19 20.32 -19.72 27.34
CA TYR A 19 19.53 -18.66 26.73
C TYR A 19 20.30 -17.87 25.68
N THR A 20 21.56 -17.54 25.95
CA THR A 20 22.40 -16.83 24.98
C THR A 20 22.73 -17.69 23.77
N SER A 21 23.01 -18.99 23.97
CA SER A 21 23.31 -19.89 22.87
C SER A 21 22.09 -20.12 21.96
N PHE A 22 20.89 -20.22 22.54
CA PHE A 22 19.64 -20.35 21.78
C PHE A 22 19.31 -19.08 20.97
N ILE A 23 19.46 -17.91 21.57
CA ILE A 23 19.24 -16.62 20.90
C ILE A 23 20.26 -16.43 19.77
N GLN A 24 21.52 -16.72 20.01
CA GLN A 24 22.56 -16.62 18.99
C GLN A 24 22.32 -17.58 17.82
N ALA A 25 21.92 -18.82 18.09
CA ALA A 25 21.62 -19.81 17.05
C ALA A 25 20.40 -19.36 16.19
N ALA A 26 19.37 -18.77 16.80
CA ALA A 26 18.21 -18.24 16.09
C ALA A 26 18.57 -17.01 15.25
N TRP A 27 19.42 -16.14 15.74
CA TRP A 27 19.86 -14.94 15.04
C TRP A 27 20.81 -15.25 13.88
N THR A 28 21.77 -16.14 14.07
CA THR A 28 22.68 -16.54 12.99
C THR A 28 21.98 -17.22 11.83
N ARG A 29 20.90 -17.96 12.06
CA ARG A 29 20.07 -18.54 10.99
C ARG A 29 19.30 -17.48 10.19
N ARG A 30 18.82 -16.43 10.83
CA ARG A 30 18.11 -15.33 10.15
C ARG A 30 19.07 -14.42 9.41
N SER A 31 20.20 -14.08 10.00
CA SER A 31 21.15 -13.15 9.40
C SER A 31 21.78 -13.66 8.11
N ARG A 32 22.01 -14.95 7.96
CA ARG A 32 22.54 -15.54 6.71
C ARG A 32 21.54 -15.45 5.54
N GLY A 33 20.24 -15.58 5.80
CA GLY A 33 19.20 -15.47 4.78
C GLY A 33 18.89 -14.01 4.38
N GLU A 34 18.98 -13.10 5.32
CA GLU A 34 18.67 -11.68 5.09
C GLU A 34 19.85 -10.88 4.52
N LEU A 35 21.07 -11.16 4.97
CA LEU A 35 22.29 -10.54 4.43
C LEU A 35 22.59 -10.98 2.99
N ALA A 36 22.14 -12.15 2.57
CA ALA A 36 22.30 -12.61 1.19
C ALA A 36 21.39 -11.88 0.20
N LYS A 37 20.27 -11.31 0.65
CA LYS A 37 19.37 -10.51 -0.18
C LYS A 37 19.80 -9.06 -0.17
N LYS A 38 20.73 -8.70 -1.05
CA LYS A 38 20.98 -7.27 -1.32
C LYS A 38 19.65 -6.61 -1.71
N PRO A 39 19.25 -5.52 -1.05
CA PRO A 39 18.04 -4.81 -1.44
C PRO A 39 18.16 -4.41 -2.90
N ASN A 40 17.16 -4.72 -3.70
CA ASN A 40 17.12 -4.37 -5.11
C ASN A 40 17.28 -2.86 -5.23
N LYS A 41 18.39 -2.41 -5.83
CA LYS A 41 18.62 -0.99 -6.09
C LYS A 41 17.57 -0.54 -7.11
N LYS A 42 16.73 0.42 -6.71
CA LYS A 42 15.78 1.04 -7.63
C LYS A 42 16.55 1.75 -8.75
N SER A 43 16.09 1.61 -9.98
CA SER A 43 16.66 2.31 -11.12
C SER A 43 16.51 3.84 -10.95
N TRP A 44 17.30 4.62 -11.71
CA TRP A 44 17.19 6.08 -11.68
C TRP A 44 15.76 6.55 -11.99
N LYS A 45 15.14 6.00 -13.01
CA LYS A 45 13.74 6.29 -13.38
C LYS A 45 12.78 6.05 -12.22
N GLN A 46 12.89 4.91 -11.56
CA GLN A 46 12.03 4.61 -10.40
C GLN A 46 12.22 5.56 -9.22
N ARG A 47 13.45 6.08 -9.04
CA ARG A 47 13.72 7.08 -8.00
C ARG A 47 13.14 8.43 -8.34
N THR A 48 13.33 8.90 -9.57
CA THR A 48 12.78 10.19 -10.04
C THR A 48 11.26 10.18 -10.01
N ASP A 49 10.61 9.10 -10.47
CA ASP A 49 9.15 8.97 -10.43
C ASP A 49 8.59 9.00 -9.00
N MET A 50 9.32 8.48 -8.01
CA MET A 50 8.90 8.54 -6.61
C MET A 50 8.83 9.98 -6.06
N TYR A 51 9.72 10.86 -6.52
CA TYR A 51 9.77 12.26 -6.08
C TYR A 51 8.88 13.17 -6.93
N MET A 52 8.90 13.00 -8.24
CA MET A 52 8.16 13.86 -9.16
C MET A 52 6.68 13.50 -9.24
N ARG A 53 6.34 12.22 -9.08
CA ARG A 53 4.98 11.67 -9.18
C ARG A 53 4.67 10.80 -7.99
N PRO A 54 4.54 11.38 -6.79
CA PRO A 54 4.41 10.61 -5.55
C PRO A 54 3.11 9.82 -5.47
N PHE A 55 2.03 10.31 -6.08
CA PHE A 55 0.70 9.67 -6.01
C PHE A 55 0.36 8.97 -7.32
N LEU A 56 -0.03 7.71 -7.20
CA LEU A 56 -0.44 6.85 -8.30
C LEU A 56 -1.90 6.46 -8.15
N LEU A 57 -2.69 6.74 -9.19
CA LEU A 57 -4.05 6.24 -9.30
C LEU A 57 -4.02 4.81 -9.86
N ASN A 58 -4.67 3.89 -9.18
CA ASN A 58 -4.84 2.51 -9.62
C ASN A 58 -6.34 2.21 -9.70
N VAL A 59 -6.84 1.95 -10.91
CA VAL A 59 -8.25 1.61 -11.16
C VAL A 59 -8.35 0.13 -11.50
N PHE A 60 -9.26 -0.56 -10.87
CA PHE A 60 -9.51 -1.98 -11.08
C PHE A 60 -10.98 -2.22 -11.43
N PHE A 61 -11.20 -2.82 -12.59
CA PHE A 61 -12.51 -3.23 -13.05
C PHE A 61 -12.69 -4.73 -12.86
N SER A 62 -13.62 -5.11 -11.99
CA SER A 62 -14.07 -6.48 -11.83
C SER A 62 -15.39 -6.68 -12.57
N ARG A 63 -15.80 -7.94 -12.76
CA ARG A 63 -17.14 -8.26 -13.29
C ARG A 63 -18.28 -7.76 -12.40
N ARG A 64 -18.03 -7.60 -11.10
CA ARG A 64 -19.05 -7.27 -10.09
C ARG A 64 -18.94 -5.87 -9.51
N PHE A 65 -17.78 -5.24 -9.55
CA PHE A 65 -17.55 -3.94 -8.93
C PHE A 65 -16.38 -3.20 -9.58
N ILE A 66 -16.33 -1.90 -9.35
CA ILE A 66 -15.23 -1.01 -9.74
C ILE A 66 -14.54 -0.53 -8.47
N GLN A 67 -13.22 -0.48 -8.47
CA GLN A 67 -12.41 0.00 -7.38
C GLN A 67 -11.35 0.97 -7.89
N ALA A 68 -11.27 2.16 -7.29
CA ALA A 68 -10.20 3.12 -7.50
C ALA A 68 -9.42 3.30 -6.19
N LYS A 69 -8.10 3.35 -6.29
CA LYS A 69 -7.17 3.56 -5.15
C LYS A 69 -6.15 4.60 -5.52
N VAL A 70 -5.88 5.52 -4.61
CA VAL A 70 -4.73 6.42 -4.69
C VAL A 70 -3.65 5.89 -3.74
N MET A 71 -2.47 5.64 -4.27
CA MET A 71 -1.34 5.07 -3.54
C MET A 71 -0.16 6.03 -3.58
N HIS A 72 0.56 6.13 -2.47
CA HIS A 72 1.83 6.86 -2.43
C HIS A 72 2.98 5.92 -2.83
N ARG A 73 3.72 6.26 -3.91
CA ARG A 73 4.77 5.41 -4.48
C ARG A 73 5.92 5.13 -3.52
N GLY A 74 6.34 6.13 -2.75
CA GLY A 74 7.47 6.01 -1.84
C GLY A 74 7.24 5.02 -0.72
N THR A 75 6.07 5.11 -0.08
CA THR A 75 5.71 4.29 1.09
C THR A 75 4.85 3.09 0.76
N SER A 76 4.34 2.99 -0.48
CA SER A 76 3.35 1.98 -0.91
C SER A 76 2.07 1.98 -0.06
N LYS A 77 1.81 3.07 0.66
CA LYS A 77 0.59 3.22 1.44
C LYS A 77 -0.57 3.67 0.56
N VAL A 78 -1.74 3.14 0.85
CA VAL A 78 -2.99 3.58 0.22
C VAL A 78 -3.48 4.82 0.96
N VAL A 79 -3.66 5.92 0.24
CA VAL A 79 -4.11 7.22 0.77
C VAL A 79 -5.62 7.30 0.77
N SER A 80 -6.23 6.99 -0.37
CA SER A 80 -7.69 7.00 -0.51
C SER A 80 -8.18 5.82 -1.35
N VAL A 81 -9.40 5.37 -1.08
CA VAL A 81 -10.06 4.26 -1.79
C VAL A 81 -11.52 4.60 -2.05
N ALA A 82 -11.97 4.36 -3.26
CA ALA A 82 -13.39 4.37 -3.60
C ALA A 82 -13.77 3.06 -4.30
N THR A 83 -14.86 2.44 -3.91
CA THR A 83 -15.35 1.21 -4.51
C THR A 83 -16.87 1.21 -4.59
N THR A 84 -17.41 0.71 -5.70
CA THR A 84 -18.87 0.54 -5.84
C THR A 84 -19.43 -0.55 -4.91
N ASN A 85 -18.56 -1.42 -4.38
CA ASN A 85 -18.98 -2.47 -3.43
C ASN A 85 -19.12 -1.97 -1.97
N ALA A 86 -18.90 -0.68 -1.70
CA ALA A 86 -19.18 -0.08 -0.41
C ALA A 86 -20.67 -0.23 -0.06
N LYS A 87 -21.00 -0.42 1.21
CA LYS A 87 -22.37 -0.66 1.67
C LYS A 87 -23.34 0.40 1.18
N ASP A 88 -22.92 1.67 1.24
CA ASP A 88 -23.73 2.82 0.87
C ASP A 88 -24.04 2.85 -0.63
N LEU A 89 -23.05 2.53 -1.48
CA LEU A 89 -23.20 2.54 -2.93
C LEU A 89 -23.86 1.30 -3.49
N ARG A 90 -23.63 0.15 -2.85
CA ARG A 90 -24.16 -1.13 -3.31
C ARG A 90 -25.68 -1.17 -3.33
N HIS A 91 -26.33 -0.47 -2.41
CA HIS A 91 -27.78 -0.42 -2.34
C HIS A 91 -28.39 0.77 -3.11
N SER A 92 -27.63 1.81 -3.35
CA SER A 92 -28.09 3.01 -4.07
C SER A 92 -27.95 2.93 -5.58
N LEU A 93 -27.04 2.06 -6.07
CA LEU A 93 -26.77 1.95 -7.49
C LEU A 93 -27.54 0.78 -8.12
N PRO A 94 -28.21 0.99 -9.26
CA PRO A 94 -28.88 -0.08 -10.00
C PRO A 94 -27.88 -1.07 -10.61
N SER A 95 -26.70 -0.58 -11.00
CA SER A 95 -25.59 -1.39 -11.52
C SER A 95 -24.27 -0.90 -10.98
N LEU A 96 -23.41 -1.86 -10.55
CA LEU A 96 -22.12 -1.56 -9.93
C LEU A 96 -20.97 -1.39 -10.93
N THR A 97 -21.25 -1.63 -12.23
CA THR A 97 -20.23 -1.66 -13.28
C THR A 97 -20.54 -0.76 -14.48
N ASP A 98 -21.60 0.02 -14.40
CA ASP A 98 -22.04 0.93 -15.46
C ASP A 98 -21.23 2.22 -15.54
N HIS A 99 -21.47 3.00 -16.60
CA HIS A 99 -20.88 4.32 -16.78
C HIS A 99 -21.22 5.29 -15.63
N ASN A 100 -22.44 5.21 -15.09
CA ASN A 100 -22.83 5.99 -13.93
C ASN A 100 -22.03 5.60 -12.67
N ALA A 101 -21.81 4.30 -12.46
CA ALA A 101 -20.95 3.80 -11.38
C ALA A 101 -19.51 4.31 -11.53
N CYS A 102 -18.97 4.39 -12.77
CA CYS A 102 -17.66 4.96 -13.05
C CYS A 102 -17.57 6.44 -12.66
N ARG A 103 -18.60 7.25 -12.99
CA ARG A 103 -18.67 8.66 -12.60
C ARG A 103 -18.74 8.84 -11.10
N ILE A 104 -19.53 8.05 -10.40
CA ILE A 104 -19.66 8.12 -8.94
C ILE A 104 -18.35 7.75 -8.26
N VAL A 105 -17.69 6.70 -8.71
CA VAL A 105 -16.37 6.32 -8.19
C VAL A 105 -15.33 7.40 -8.47
N GLY A 106 -15.33 7.98 -9.69
CA GLY A 106 -14.46 9.09 -10.05
C GLY A 106 -14.64 10.31 -9.15
N LYS A 107 -15.89 10.68 -8.87
CA LYS A 107 -16.23 11.78 -7.97
C LYS A 107 -15.78 11.51 -6.54
N LEU A 108 -16.13 10.36 -5.99
CA LEU A 108 -15.77 9.99 -4.63
C LEU A 108 -14.25 9.87 -4.40
N ILE A 109 -13.51 9.31 -5.37
CA ILE A 109 -12.05 9.23 -5.22
C ILE A 109 -11.41 10.61 -5.27
N ALA A 110 -11.96 11.52 -6.09
CA ALA A 110 -11.51 12.90 -6.17
C ALA A 110 -11.77 13.67 -4.87
N GLU A 111 -12.96 13.54 -4.29
CA GLU A 111 -13.32 14.14 -2.99
C GLU A 111 -12.37 13.64 -1.89
N ARG A 112 -12.22 12.32 -1.75
CA ARG A 112 -11.34 11.71 -0.74
C ARG A 112 -9.87 12.01 -0.96
N ALA A 113 -9.43 12.18 -2.20
CA ALA A 113 -8.07 12.61 -2.51
C ALA A 113 -7.82 14.04 -2.04
N LYS A 114 -8.78 14.95 -2.25
CA LYS A 114 -8.70 16.34 -1.76
C LYS A 114 -8.72 16.42 -0.24
N GLU A 115 -9.53 15.59 0.44
CA GLU A 115 -9.52 15.47 1.91
C GLU A 115 -8.14 15.03 2.46
N ALA A 116 -7.40 14.28 1.64
CA ALA A 116 -6.03 13.85 1.96
C ALA A 116 -4.95 14.78 1.38
N ASP A 117 -5.28 16.00 0.99
CA ASP A 117 -4.38 17.01 0.39
C ASP A 117 -3.67 16.53 -0.89
N VAL A 118 -4.30 15.65 -1.67
CA VAL A 118 -3.77 15.17 -2.95
C VAL A 118 -4.48 15.87 -4.10
N TYR A 119 -3.82 16.84 -4.72
CA TYR A 119 -4.34 17.60 -5.86
C TYR A 119 -3.76 17.18 -7.21
N ALA A 120 -2.67 16.42 -7.19
CA ALA A 120 -2.03 15.90 -8.39
C ALA A 120 -1.74 14.40 -8.24
N MET A 121 -2.03 13.64 -9.29
CA MET A 121 -1.74 12.20 -9.33
C MET A 121 -1.34 11.76 -10.73
N SER A 122 -0.63 10.64 -10.82
CA SER A 122 -0.28 10.01 -12.09
C SER A 122 -1.11 8.77 -12.33
N TYR A 123 -1.38 8.47 -13.58
CA TYR A 123 -1.98 7.20 -13.99
C TYR A 123 -1.01 6.48 -14.93
N GLU A 124 -0.71 5.22 -14.64
CA GLU A 124 0.12 4.36 -15.49
C GLU A 124 -0.76 3.24 -16.06
N PRO A 125 -1.08 3.30 -17.36
CA PRO A 125 -1.84 2.22 -18.00
C PRO A 125 -1.01 0.93 -18.00
N ARG A 126 -1.67 -0.20 -17.84
CA ARG A 126 -1.05 -1.52 -18.02
C ARG A 126 -0.73 -1.75 -19.49
N LYS A 127 0.11 -2.75 -19.80
CA LYS A 127 0.61 -3.01 -21.18
C LYS A 127 -0.48 -3.09 -22.25
N ASP A 128 -1.65 -3.62 -21.89
CA ASP A 128 -2.77 -3.84 -22.83
C ASP A 128 -3.98 -2.97 -22.52
N GLU A 129 -3.84 -1.99 -21.60
CA GLU A 129 -4.94 -1.15 -21.15
C GLU A 129 -4.98 0.15 -21.93
N ARG A 130 -6.08 0.38 -22.64
CA ARG A 130 -6.36 1.64 -23.34
C ARG A 130 -7.14 2.57 -22.42
N ILE A 131 -6.77 3.87 -22.45
CA ILE A 131 -7.49 4.91 -21.69
C ILE A 131 -8.75 5.30 -22.48
N GLU A 132 -9.66 4.35 -22.65
CA GLU A 132 -10.90 4.52 -23.38
C GLU A 132 -12.07 3.93 -22.59
N GLY A 133 -13.30 4.29 -22.94
CA GLY A 133 -14.51 3.73 -22.38
C GLY A 133 -14.66 4.02 -20.87
N LYS A 134 -14.88 3.00 -20.06
CA LYS A 134 -15.13 3.13 -18.61
C LYS A 134 -13.97 3.77 -17.86
N LEU A 135 -12.74 3.47 -18.25
CA LEU A 135 -11.55 4.03 -17.64
C LEU A 135 -11.43 5.54 -17.97
N GLY A 136 -11.65 5.90 -19.23
CA GLY A 136 -11.69 7.30 -19.66
C GLY A 136 -12.68 8.11 -18.83
N ILE A 137 -13.91 7.60 -18.64
CA ILE A 137 -14.93 8.26 -17.84
C ILE A 137 -14.47 8.50 -16.40
N VAL A 138 -13.83 7.53 -15.75
CA VAL A 138 -13.30 7.70 -14.40
C VAL A 138 -12.24 8.81 -14.37
N ILE A 139 -11.28 8.79 -15.31
CA ILE A 139 -10.19 9.77 -15.38
C ILE A 139 -10.74 11.16 -15.68
N ASP A 140 -11.67 11.29 -16.62
CA ASP A 140 -12.26 12.57 -17.00
C ASP A 140 -13.09 13.15 -15.83
N THR A 141 -13.87 12.33 -15.14
CA THR A 141 -14.59 12.76 -13.93
C THR A 141 -13.64 13.23 -12.83
N ILE A 142 -12.50 12.59 -12.65
CA ILE A 142 -11.49 13.02 -11.67
C ILE A 142 -10.90 14.39 -12.07
N LYS A 143 -10.62 14.60 -13.37
CA LYS A 143 -10.16 15.89 -13.90
C LYS A 143 -11.19 17.00 -13.72
N GLU A 144 -12.47 16.74 -14.04
CA GLU A 144 -13.58 17.65 -13.84
C GLU A 144 -13.69 18.11 -12.38
N ASN A 145 -13.38 17.21 -11.45
CA ASN A 145 -13.32 17.54 -10.02
C ASN A 145 -12.03 18.27 -9.60
N GLY A 146 -11.19 18.73 -10.52
CA GLY A 146 -10.05 19.60 -10.24
C GLY A 146 -8.78 18.91 -9.79
N ILE A 147 -8.61 17.61 -10.08
CA ILE A 147 -7.34 16.89 -9.85
C ILE A 147 -6.53 16.88 -11.14
N ILE A 148 -5.26 17.20 -11.04
CA ILE A 148 -4.32 17.29 -12.16
C ILE A 148 -3.63 15.94 -12.37
N PHE A 149 -3.61 15.46 -13.60
CA PHE A 149 -2.81 14.28 -13.98
C PHE A 149 -1.45 14.72 -14.54
N VAL A 150 -0.38 14.09 -13.99
CA VAL A 150 1.02 14.40 -14.30
C VAL A 150 1.71 13.19 -14.93
#